data_c49c7183a8750c3c77d4da500efccfa6
#
_entry.id   c49c7183a8750c3c77d4da500efccfa6
#
_cell.length_a   1.000
_cell.length_b   1.000
_cell.length_c   1.000
_cell.angle_alpha   90.00
_cell.angle_beta   90.00
_cell.angle_gamma   90.00
#
_symmetry.space_group_name_H-M   'P 1'
#
loop_
_entity.id
_entity.type
_entity.pdbx_description
1 polymer ?
#
loop_
_entity_poly.entity_id
_entity_poly.type
_entity_poly.pdbx_seq_one_letter_code
_entity_poly.pdbx_strand_id
1 'polypeptide(L)'
;LNQQFNRLPYPLTRAQLLVIDEIRRDLNSGVPMNRLLQGDVGSGKTIVAAIGMQMVTSHGAQAAIMAPTSILAEQHFQSLKRLLVHSDDDNNYCMPPEQIRLLVGDTSESDKTEIRAGLADGSIKIVVGTHALIEEKIEFQRLQMTVIDEQHRFGVEQRAALRSKGANPHLLVMTATPIPRSLAL
;
A
#
# COMPACT_ATOMS: atom_id res chain seq x y z
N LEU A 1 -10.89 -6.92 14.78
CA LEU A 1 -10.60 -7.50 13.46
C LEU A 1 -11.85 -7.99 12.72
N ASN A 2 -12.75 -8.71 13.41
CA ASN A 2 -13.96 -9.26 12.76
C ASN A 2 -14.95 -8.19 12.26
N GLN A 3 -14.98 -7.01 12.84
CA GLN A 3 -15.90 -5.95 12.43
C GLN A 3 -15.49 -5.26 11.12
N GLN A 4 -14.21 -5.28 10.77
CA GLN A 4 -13.69 -4.65 9.54
C GLN A 4 -13.98 -5.49 8.28
N PHE A 5 -14.03 -6.82 8.42
CA PHE A 5 -14.29 -7.72 7.31
C PHE A 5 -15.75 -7.71 6.85
N ASN A 6 -16.67 -7.35 7.71
CA ASN A 6 -18.10 -7.30 7.39
C ASN A 6 -18.51 -6.12 6.48
N ARG A 7 -17.58 -5.20 6.20
CA ARG A 7 -17.82 -3.99 5.39
C ARG A 7 -17.29 -4.08 3.96
N LEU A 8 -16.65 -5.18 3.62
CA LEU A 8 -16.16 -5.37 2.26
C LEU A 8 -17.35 -5.62 1.32
N PRO A 9 -17.28 -5.13 0.07
CA PRO A 9 -18.36 -5.30 -0.91
C PRO A 9 -18.61 -6.77 -1.28
N TYR A 10 -17.72 -7.68 -0.90
CA TYR A 10 -17.83 -9.13 -1.08
C TYR A 10 -17.04 -9.87 0.00
N PRO A 11 -17.42 -11.10 0.35
CA PRO A 11 -16.69 -11.87 1.36
C PRO A 11 -15.28 -12.24 0.87
N LEU A 12 -14.33 -12.22 1.78
CA LEU A 12 -12.97 -12.66 1.51
C LEU A 12 -12.94 -14.17 1.26
N THR A 13 -12.14 -14.60 0.28
CA THR A 13 -11.87 -16.01 0.04
C THR A 13 -11.03 -16.59 1.18
N ARG A 14 -11.05 -17.92 1.32
CA ARG A 14 -10.20 -18.61 2.30
C ARG A 14 -8.72 -18.33 2.08
N ALA A 15 -8.28 -18.29 0.83
CA ALA A 15 -6.91 -17.97 0.47
C ALA A 15 -6.52 -16.55 0.90
N GLN A 16 -7.39 -15.57 0.69
CA GLN A 16 -7.19 -14.19 1.14
C GLN A 16 -7.09 -14.10 2.66
N LEU A 17 -7.97 -14.77 3.39
CA LEU A 17 -7.95 -14.80 4.85
C LEU A 17 -6.65 -15.40 5.40
N LEU A 18 -6.15 -16.48 4.79
CA LEU A 18 -4.89 -17.10 5.18
C LEU A 18 -3.71 -16.14 4.97
N VAL A 19 -3.64 -15.48 3.83
CA VAL A 19 -2.57 -14.52 3.53
C VAL A 19 -2.63 -13.31 4.47
N ILE A 20 -3.81 -12.79 4.75
CA ILE A 20 -4.01 -11.69 5.70
C ILE A 20 -3.52 -12.08 7.11
N ASP A 21 -3.81 -13.29 7.56
CA ASP A 21 -3.33 -13.78 8.85
C ASP A 21 -1.80 -13.91 8.88
N GLU A 22 -1.19 -14.39 7.80
CA GLU A 22 0.27 -14.43 7.65
C GLU A 22 0.89 -13.03 7.71
N ILE A 23 0.32 -12.06 6.99
CA ILE A 23 0.77 -10.66 7.02
C ILE A 23 0.66 -10.11 8.45
N ARG A 24 -0.44 -10.35 9.12
CA ARG A 24 -0.64 -9.92 10.50
C ARG A 24 0.42 -10.47 11.44
N ARG A 25 0.76 -11.74 11.29
CA ARG A 25 1.83 -12.36 12.08
C ARG A 25 3.18 -11.75 11.79
N ASP A 26 3.49 -11.52 10.51
CA ASP A 26 4.74 -10.89 10.10
C ASP A 26 4.86 -9.46 10.68
N LEU A 27 3.79 -8.68 10.61
CA LEU A 27 3.78 -7.32 11.16
C LEU A 27 3.99 -7.29 12.68
N ASN A 28 3.56 -8.33 13.38
CA ASN A 28 3.72 -8.44 14.83
C ASN A 28 5.01 -9.16 15.27
N SER A 29 5.81 -9.67 14.33
CA SER A 29 6.98 -10.48 14.65
C SER A 29 8.19 -9.69 15.16
N GLY A 30 8.20 -8.37 15.00
CA GLY A 30 9.35 -7.51 15.29
C GLY A 30 10.44 -7.56 14.22
N VAL A 31 10.27 -8.36 13.18
CA VAL A 31 11.18 -8.47 12.03
C VAL A 31 10.51 -7.86 10.81
N PRO A 32 11.20 -7.04 10.00
CA PRO A 32 10.62 -6.50 8.77
C PRO A 32 10.10 -7.61 7.85
N MET A 33 8.84 -7.51 7.44
CA MET A 33 8.24 -8.42 6.46
C MET A 33 8.88 -8.20 5.10
N ASN A 34 9.16 -9.29 4.39
CA ASN A 34 9.54 -9.28 2.98
C ASN A 34 8.77 -10.40 2.29
N ARG A 35 7.62 -10.06 1.73
CA ARG A 35 6.67 -11.04 1.22
C ARG A 35 6.27 -10.75 -0.20
N LEU A 36 6.18 -11.80 -1.00
CA LEU A 36 5.65 -11.78 -2.36
C LEU A 36 4.18 -12.22 -2.35
N LEU A 37 3.30 -11.35 -2.82
CA LEU A 37 1.89 -11.64 -2.99
C LEU A 37 1.61 -11.92 -4.47
N GLN A 38 1.36 -13.18 -4.79
CA GLN A 38 1.18 -13.67 -6.14
C GLN A 38 -0.29 -13.97 -6.42
N GLY A 39 -0.76 -13.60 -7.60
CA GLY A 39 -2.12 -13.89 -8.05
C GLY A 39 -2.43 -13.21 -9.38
N ASP A 40 -3.42 -13.71 -10.09
CA ASP A 40 -3.86 -13.16 -11.35
C ASP A 40 -4.49 -11.76 -11.20
N VAL A 41 -4.59 -11.03 -12.31
CA VAL A 41 -5.35 -9.78 -12.37
C VAL A 41 -6.79 -10.06 -11.92
N GLY A 42 -7.28 -9.28 -10.96
CA GLY A 42 -8.62 -9.47 -10.39
C GLY A 42 -8.70 -10.53 -9.28
N SER A 43 -7.58 -11.11 -8.84
CA SER A 43 -7.56 -12.09 -7.73
C SER A 43 -7.76 -11.48 -6.34
N GLY A 44 -7.92 -10.16 -6.24
CA GLY A 44 -8.12 -9.48 -4.96
C GLY A 44 -6.83 -9.18 -4.19
N LYS A 45 -5.68 -9.08 -4.85
CA LYS A 45 -4.40 -8.68 -4.23
C LYS A 45 -4.48 -7.31 -3.58
N THR A 46 -5.17 -6.37 -4.22
CA THR A 46 -5.32 -4.99 -3.71
C THR A 46 -6.05 -4.96 -2.37
N ILE A 47 -7.05 -5.81 -2.17
CA ILE A 47 -7.77 -5.92 -0.89
C ILE A 47 -6.83 -6.40 0.21
N VAL A 48 -6.02 -7.41 -0.06
CA VAL A 48 -5.04 -7.95 0.89
C VAL A 48 -4.03 -6.87 1.27
N ALA A 49 -3.50 -6.16 0.28
CA ALA A 49 -2.58 -5.04 0.52
C ALA A 49 -3.24 -3.91 1.32
N ALA A 50 -4.49 -3.56 0.99
CA ALA A 50 -5.24 -2.54 1.71
C ALA A 50 -5.42 -2.88 3.19
N ILE A 51 -5.75 -4.11 3.50
CA ILE A 51 -5.90 -4.58 4.88
C ILE A 51 -4.56 -4.53 5.63
N GLY A 52 -3.48 -4.94 4.98
CA GLY A 52 -2.13 -4.82 5.55
C GLY A 52 -1.74 -3.38 5.84
N MET A 53 -1.98 -2.47 4.91
CA MET A 53 -1.74 -1.04 5.11
C MET A 53 -2.60 -0.46 6.23
N GLN A 54 -3.84 -0.87 6.34
CA GLN A 54 -4.72 -0.43 7.42
C GLN A 54 -4.22 -0.89 8.79
N MET A 55 -3.70 -2.10 8.90
CA MET A 55 -3.09 -2.58 10.15
C MET A 55 -1.94 -1.68 10.59
N VAL A 56 -1.08 -1.28 9.66
CA VAL A 56 0.05 -0.38 9.93
C VAL A 56 -0.43 1.02 10.30
N THR A 57 -1.36 1.58 9.54
CA THR A 57 -1.84 2.96 9.76
C THR A 57 -2.69 3.09 11.01
N SER A 58 -3.35 2.04 11.46
CA SER A 58 -4.11 2.04 12.72
C SER A 58 -3.21 2.23 13.94
N HIS A 59 -1.93 1.95 13.83
CA HIS A 59 -0.92 2.20 14.87
C HIS A 59 -0.20 3.55 14.71
N GLY A 60 -0.70 4.43 13.87
CA GLY A 60 -0.14 5.77 13.65
C GLY A 60 1.01 5.82 12.67
N ALA A 61 1.37 4.72 12.01
CA ALA A 61 2.40 4.67 10.99
C ALA A 61 1.85 5.00 9.61
N GLN A 62 2.74 5.10 8.63
CA GLN A 62 2.43 5.41 7.25
C GLN A 62 2.73 4.22 6.34
N ALA A 63 2.00 4.15 5.24
CA ALA A 63 2.21 3.16 4.19
C ALA A 63 2.27 3.83 2.81
N ALA A 64 3.03 3.24 1.90
CA ALA A 64 3.14 3.70 0.52
C ALA A 64 2.93 2.54 -0.44
N ILE A 65 2.25 2.80 -1.54
CA ILE A 65 2.15 1.86 -2.65
C ILE A 65 2.70 2.51 -3.92
N MET A 66 3.63 1.85 -4.58
CA MET A 66 4.26 2.30 -5.81
C MET A 66 3.80 1.44 -6.99
N ALA A 67 3.31 2.11 -8.01
CA ALA A 67 2.87 1.50 -9.26
C ALA A 67 3.79 1.93 -10.42
N PRO A 68 3.90 1.11 -11.49
CA PRO A 68 4.79 1.41 -12.60
C PRO A 68 4.31 2.56 -13.50
N THR A 69 3.02 2.85 -13.51
CA THR A 69 2.42 3.89 -14.35
C THR A 69 1.42 4.73 -13.56
N SER A 70 1.18 5.96 -14.02
CA SER A 70 0.18 6.85 -13.43
C SER A 70 -1.24 6.26 -13.49
N ILE A 71 -1.56 5.53 -14.56
CA ILE A 71 -2.87 4.89 -14.70
C ILE A 71 -3.08 3.82 -13.63
N LEU A 72 -2.09 2.96 -13.41
CA LEU A 72 -2.15 1.93 -12.37
C LEU A 72 -2.16 2.54 -10.98
N ALA A 73 -1.37 3.59 -10.75
CA ALA A 73 -1.39 4.32 -9.48
C ALA A 73 -2.78 4.88 -9.18
N GLU A 74 -3.42 5.48 -10.17
CA GLU A 74 -4.78 6.01 -10.02
C GLU A 74 -5.80 4.92 -9.76
N GLN A 75 -5.70 3.77 -10.43
CA GLN A 75 -6.57 2.61 -10.17
C GLN A 75 -6.42 2.11 -8.73
N HIS A 76 -5.20 1.99 -8.23
CA HIS A 76 -4.95 1.63 -6.82
C HIS A 76 -5.51 2.68 -5.87
N PHE A 77 -5.32 3.95 -6.18
CA PHE A 77 -5.86 5.03 -5.36
C PHE A 77 -7.37 4.97 -5.24
N GLN A 78 -8.10 4.79 -6.35
CA GLN A 78 -9.55 4.64 -6.35
C GLN A 78 -9.99 3.38 -5.59
N SER A 79 -9.31 2.27 -5.77
CA SER A 79 -9.59 1.02 -5.05
C SER A 79 -9.41 1.18 -3.54
N LEU A 80 -8.31 1.80 -3.11
CA LEU A 80 -8.03 2.04 -1.69
C LEU A 80 -9.06 2.99 -1.06
N LYS A 81 -9.45 4.03 -1.78
CA LYS A 81 -10.51 4.92 -1.30
C LYS A 81 -11.82 4.18 -1.07
N ARG A 82 -12.22 3.33 -2.00
CA ARG A 82 -13.44 2.52 -1.84
C ARG A 82 -13.36 1.56 -0.66
N LEU A 83 -12.18 0.98 -0.40
CA LEU A 83 -11.99 0.00 0.65
C LEU A 83 -11.80 0.61 2.04
N LEU A 84 -11.11 1.76 2.13
CA LEU A 84 -10.66 2.34 3.39
C LEU A 84 -11.40 3.62 3.77
N VAL A 85 -11.93 4.36 2.79
CA VAL A 85 -12.67 5.61 3.00
C VAL A 85 -14.16 5.35 2.75
N HIS A 86 -14.74 4.36 3.40
CA HIS A 86 -16.16 4.12 3.23
C HIS A 86 -16.97 4.97 4.19
N SER A 87 -17.81 5.85 3.65
CA SER A 87 -18.82 6.57 4.40
C SER A 87 -20.16 5.88 4.18
N ASP A 88 -20.56 4.99 5.07
CA ASP A 88 -21.97 4.77 5.31
C ASP A 88 -22.50 5.96 6.13
N ASP A 89 -23.80 6.24 6.03
CA ASP A 89 -24.47 7.41 6.64
C ASP A 89 -24.20 7.62 8.15
N ASP A 90 -23.45 6.74 8.77
CA ASP A 90 -23.17 6.72 10.23
C ASP A 90 -21.85 7.38 10.66
N ASN A 91 -21.18 8.17 9.82
CA ASN A 91 -19.88 8.83 10.14
C ASN A 91 -18.76 7.86 10.58
N ASN A 92 -18.81 6.62 10.19
CA ASN A 92 -17.86 5.62 10.63
C ASN A 92 -16.83 5.33 9.54
N TYR A 93 -15.92 6.26 9.32
CA TYR A 93 -14.80 6.08 8.39
C TYR A 93 -13.77 5.13 8.99
N CYS A 94 -13.29 4.17 8.18
CA CYS A 94 -12.07 3.46 8.52
C CYS A 94 -10.87 4.42 8.51
N MET A 95 -10.90 5.38 7.59
CA MET A 95 -9.86 6.40 7.42
C MET A 95 -10.47 7.66 6.79
N PRO A 96 -10.15 8.85 7.28
CA PRO A 96 -10.55 10.09 6.62
C PRO A 96 -9.99 10.18 5.19
N PRO A 97 -10.76 10.71 4.23
CA PRO A 97 -10.33 10.74 2.82
C PRO A 97 -9.06 11.56 2.59
N GLU A 98 -8.80 12.58 3.38
CA GLU A 98 -7.61 13.41 3.31
C GLU A 98 -6.31 12.71 3.72
N GLN A 99 -6.40 11.56 4.38
CA GLN A 99 -5.24 10.77 4.80
C GLN A 99 -4.69 9.86 3.69
N ILE A 100 -5.41 9.72 2.57
CA ILE A 100 -4.97 8.97 1.39
C ILE A 100 -4.77 9.95 0.24
N ARG A 101 -3.58 9.96 -0.35
CA ARG A 101 -3.26 10.88 -1.44
C ARG A 101 -2.58 10.15 -2.61
N LEU A 102 -2.75 10.74 -3.80
CA LEU A 102 -2.13 10.27 -5.03
C LEU A 102 -1.01 11.24 -5.43
N LEU A 103 0.19 10.71 -5.64
CA LEU A 103 1.36 11.47 -6.07
C LEU A 103 1.96 10.85 -7.34
N VAL A 104 1.75 11.52 -8.47
CA VAL A 104 2.24 11.12 -9.78
C VAL A 104 2.92 12.31 -10.46
N GLY A 105 3.55 12.08 -11.62
CA GLY A 105 4.25 13.15 -12.33
C GLY A 105 3.38 14.36 -12.66
N ASP A 106 2.12 14.14 -13.03
CA ASP A 106 1.17 15.18 -13.41
C ASP A 106 0.46 15.87 -12.24
N THR A 107 0.74 15.46 -11.00
CA THR A 107 0.21 16.14 -9.82
C THR A 107 0.65 17.61 -9.83
N SER A 108 -0.28 18.53 -9.57
CA SER A 108 0.03 19.97 -9.55
C SER A 108 1.10 20.31 -8.51
N GLU A 109 1.85 21.36 -8.73
CA GLU A 109 2.90 21.79 -7.77
C GLU A 109 2.31 22.16 -6.41
N SER A 110 1.12 22.72 -6.38
CA SER A 110 0.38 23.02 -5.16
C SER A 110 0.06 21.75 -4.38
N ASP A 111 -0.48 20.74 -5.05
CA ASP A 111 -0.79 19.45 -4.44
C ASP A 111 0.47 18.70 -4.02
N LYS A 112 1.53 18.73 -4.83
CA LYS A 112 2.83 18.13 -4.46
C LYS A 112 3.38 18.73 -3.16
N THR A 113 3.30 20.05 -3.00
CA THR A 113 3.74 20.72 -1.79
C THR A 113 2.92 20.31 -0.57
N GLU A 114 1.62 20.25 -0.72
CA GLU A 114 0.69 19.82 0.32
C GLU A 114 0.95 18.35 0.72
N ILE A 115 1.14 17.47 -0.26
CA ILE A 115 1.41 16.05 -0.03
C ILE A 115 2.75 15.87 0.68
N ARG A 116 3.79 16.56 0.24
CA ARG A 116 5.12 16.51 0.90
C ARG A 116 5.03 16.93 2.37
N ALA A 117 4.34 18.02 2.64
CA ALA A 117 4.14 18.49 4.01
C ALA A 117 3.37 17.49 4.86
N GLY A 118 2.29 16.91 4.32
CA GLY A 118 1.47 15.94 5.01
C GLY A 118 2.17 14.59 5.25
N LEU A 119 3.06 14.17 4.37
CA LEU A 119 3.88 12.99 4.59
C LEU A 119 4.95 13.23 5.66
N ALA A 120 5.56 14.41 5.67
CA ALA A 120 6.59 14.78 6.63
C ALA A 120 6.04 14.96 8.06
N ASP A 121 4.83 15.50 8.21
CA ASP A 121 4.21 15.71 9.52
C ASP A 121 3.36 14.53 10.01
N GLY A 122 3.12 13.55 9.16
CA GLY A 122 2.34 12.36 9.47
C GLY A 122 0.83 12.51 9.35
N SER A 123 0.32 13.62 8.83
CA SER A 123 -1.12 13.81 8.60
C SER A 123 -1.65 12.97 7.44
N ILE A 124 -0.79 12.67 6.46
CA ILE A 124 -1.11 11.72 5.38
C ILE A 124 -0.59 10.35 5.79
N LYS A 125 -1.47 9.35 5.81
CA LYS A 125 -1.17 7.98 6.26
C LYS A 125 -0.85 7.03 5.13
N ILE A 126 -1.49 7.19 3.97
CA ILE A 126 -1.27 6.36 2.80
C ILE A 126 -1.02 7.26 1.60
N VAL A 127 0.05 6.99 0.88
CA VAL A 127 0.32 7.62 -0.41
C VAL A 127 0.42 6.56 -1.49
N VAL A 128 -0.22 6.84 -2.61
CA VAL A 128 -0.18 6.02 -3.82
C VAL A 128 0.54 6.81 -4.89
N GLY A 129 1.50 6.22 -5.56
CA GLY A 129 2.20 6.95 -6.61
C GLY A 129 3.07 6.09 -7.50
N THR A 130 3.80 6.77 -8.34
CA THR A 130 4.82 6.21 -9.23
C THR A 130 6.22 6.51 -8.64
N HIS A 131 7.25 6.56 -9.49
CA HIS A 131 8.59 6.97 -9.00
C HIS A 131 8.66 8.39 -8.43
N ALA A 132 7.62 9.17 -8.53
CA ALA A 132 7.53 10.42 -7.79
C ALA A 132 7.69 10.23 -6.28
N LEU A 133 7.38 9.04 -5.76
CA LEU A 133 7.53 8.71 -4.33
C LEU A 133 8.99 8.57 -3.87
N ILE A 134 9.91 8.29 -4.78
CA ILE A 134 11.33 8.08 -4.43
C ILE A 134 12.19 9.33 -4.66
N GLU A 135 11.59 10.46 -5.03
CA GLU A 135 12.28 11.74 -5.11
C GLU A 135 12.83 12.16 -3.74
N GLU A 136 13.99 12.80 -3.73
CA GLU A 136 14.68 13.23 -2.49
C GLU A 136 13.82 14.13 -1.59
N LYS A 137 12.95 14.93 -2.20
CA LYS A 137 12.08 15.86 -1.47
C LYS A 137 10.97 15.20 -0.69
N ILE A 138 10.73 13.91 -0.92
CA ILE A 138 9.68 13.16 -0.23
C ILE A 138 10.25 12.55 1.04
N GLU A 139 9.76 13.01 2.18
CA GLU A 139 10.12 12.49 3.50
C GLU A 139 8.86 12.01 4.22
N PHE A 140 8.99 10.92 4.93
CA PHE A 140 7.92 10.34 5.74
C PHE A 140 8.22 10.50 7.23
N GLN A 141 7.22 10.85 8.01
CA GLN A 141 7.36 10.87 9.45
C GLN A 141 7.63 9.47 10.02
N ARG A 142 6.87 8.46 9.55
CA ARG A 142 6.99 7.09 10.03
C ARG A 142 6.50 6.09 8.98
N LEU A 143 7.28 5.89 7.93
CA LEU A 143 6.97 4.89 6.91
C LEU A 143 7.31 3.49 7.44
N GLN A 144 6.29 2.64 7.61
CA GLN A 144 6.47 1.27 8.12
C GLN A 144 6.07 0.18 7.14
N MET A 145 5.39 0.51 6.05
CA MET A 145 5.01 -0.47 5.04
C MET A 145 5.15 0.11 3.65
N THR A 146 5.78 -0.64 2.77
CA THR A 146 5.87 -0.34 1.34
C THR A 146 5.26 -1.46 0.54
N VAL A 147 4.40 -1.12 -0.40
CA VAL A 147 3.79 -2.06 -1.34
C VAL A 147 4.27 -1.71 -2.74
N ILE A 148 4.79 -2.70 -3.45
CA ILE A 148 5.28 -2.53 -4.82
C ILE A 148 4.37 -3.33 -5.75
N ASP A 149 3.76 -2.65 -6.72
CA ASP A 149 3.06 -3.33 -7.81
C ASP A 149 4.04 -3.60 -8.94
N GLU A 150 4.40 -4.86 -9.10
CA GLU A 150 5.45 -5.30 -10.01
C GLU A 150 4.89 -5.80 -11.35
N GLN A 151 3.96 -5.09 -11.95
CA GLN A 151 3.46 -5.49 -13.27
C GLN A 151 4.53 -5.35 -14.36
N HIS A 152 5.49 -4.43 -14.22
CA HIS A 152 6.68 -4.33 -15.07
C HIS A 152 7.87 -3.76 -14.30
N ARG A 153 8.88 -4.59 -14.07
CA ARG A 153 10.30 -4.23 -13.89
C ARG A 153 10.61 -2.98 -13.06
N PHE A 154 10.15 -2.91 -11.82
CA PHE A 154 10.87 -2.08 -10.87
C PHE A 154 12.22 -2.72 -10.60
N GLY A 155 13.30 -2.04 -10.94
CA GLY A 155 14.63 -2.48 -10.60
C GLY A 155 14.82 -2.55 -9.09
N VAL A 156 15.79 -3.37 -8.68
CA VAL A 156 16.20 -3.50 -7.27
C VAL A 156 16.48 -2.13 -6.64
N GLU A 157 17.05 -1.20 -7.41
CA GLU A 157 17.38 0.16 -6.97
C GLU A 157 16.16 0.98 -6.57
N GLN A 158 15.06 0.88 -7.32
CA GLN A 158 13.82 1.61 -7.03
C GLN A 158 13.15 1.10 -5.76
N ARG A 159 13.15 -0.22 -5.54
CA ARG A 159 12.66 -0.82 -4.29
C ARG A 159 13.49 -0.39 -3.11
N ALA A 160 14.81 -0.41 -3.25
CA ALA A 160 15.73 0.03 -2.21
C ALA A 160 15.56 1.52 -1.90
N ALA A 161 15.37 2.37 -2.93
CA ALA A 161 15.12 3.79 -2.75
C ALA A 161 13.84 4.06 -1.96
N LEU A 162 12.76 3.34 -2.24
CA LEU A 162 11.52 3.48 -1.46
C LEU A 162 11.70 2.97 -0.03
N ARG A 163 12.36 1.83 0.16
CA ARG A 163 12.63 1.28 1.50
C ARG A 163 13.50 2.20 2.36
N SER A 164 14.43 2.93 1.74
CA SER A 164 15.30 3.86 2.45
C SER A 164 14.56 5.07 3.04
N LYS A 165 13.33 5.34 2.60
CA LYS A 165 12.47 6.39 3.14
C LYS A 165 11.93 6.08 4.54
N GLY A 166 12.07 4.85 5.02
CA GLY A 166 11.65 4.42 6.35
C GLY A 166 12.76 3.68 7.09
N ALA A 167 12.57 3.47 8.40
CA ALA A 167 13.45 2.65 9.22
C ALA A 167 13.01 1.19 9.13
N ASN A 168 13.58 0.42 8.23
CA ASN A 168 13.26 -0.99 7.97
C ASN A 168 11.75 -1.23 7.75
N PRO A 169 11.13 -0.58 6.76
CA PRO A 169 9.70 -0.80 6.50
C PRO A 169 9.44 -2.22 6.03
N HIS A 170 8.25 -2.72 6.32
CA HIS A 170 7.77 -3.97 5.76
C HIS A 170 7.60 -3.83 4.25
N LEU A 171 7.96 -4.85 3.50
CA LEU A 171 7.86 -4.89 2.05
C LEU A 171 6.87 -5.97 1.61
N LEU A 172 5.89 -5.55 0.81
CA LEU A 172 4.96 -6.44 0.12
C LEU A 172 5.07 -6.18 -1.38
N VAL A 173 5.46 -7.20 -2.14
CA VAL A 173 5.52 -7.12 -3.59
C VAL A 173 4.34 -7.87 -4.18
N MET A 174 3.52 -7.20 -4.97
CA MET A 174 2.40 -7.80 -5.68
C MET A 174 2.82 -8.13 -7.10
N THR A 175 2.60 -9.34 -7.54
CA THR A 175 2.89 -9.78 -8.90
C THR A 175 1.78 -10.65 -9.48
N ALA A 176 1.52 -10.49 -10.78
CA ALA A 176 0.62 -11.34 -11.54
C ALA A 176 1.35 -12.49 -12.22
N THR A 177 2.69 -12.41 -12.33
CA THR A 177 3.49 -13.40 -13.07
C THR A 177 3.86 -14.56 -12.17
N PRO A 178 3.39 -15.79 -12.43
CA PRO A 178 3.87 -16.95 -11.70
C PRO A 178 5.36 -17.13 -11.94
N ILE A 179 6.11 -17.45 -10.87
CA ILE A 179 7.52 -17.82 -11.00
C ILE A 179 7.59 -19.06 -11.90
N PRO A 180 8.31 -19.03 -13.04
CA PRO A 180 8.46 -20.20 -13.90
C PRO A 180 8.97 -21.39 -13.08
N ARG A 181 8.37 -22.57 -13.27
CA ARG A 181 8.77 -23.80 -12.56
C ARG A 181 10.27 -24.12 -12.69
N SER A 182 10.88 -23.69 -13.78
CA SER A 182 12.33 -23.81 -14.03
C SER A 182 13.20 -22.98 -13.08
N LEU A 183 12.63 -22.00 -12.39
CA LEU A 183 13.33 -21.17 -11.40
C LEU A 183 12.95 -21.53 -9.96
N ALA A 184 12.06 -22.48 -9.78
CA ALA A 184 11.59 -22.94 -8.46
C ALA A 184 12.39 -24.12 -7.88
N LEU A 185 13.55 -24.43 -8.46
CA LEU A 185 14.48 -25.46 -7.98
C LEU A 185 15.51 -24.88 -7.03
#